data_112a0a731096c83d2bc83a3e94405300
#
_entry.id   112a0a731096c83d2bc83a3e94405300
#
_cell.length_a   1.000
_cell.length_b   1.000
_cell.length_c   1.000
_cell.angle_alpha   90.00
_cell.angle_beta   90.00
_cell.angle_gamma   90.00
#
_symmetry.space_group_name_H-M   'P 1'
#
loop_
_entity.id
_entity.type
_entity.pdbx_description
1 polymer ?
#
loop_
_entity_poly.entity_id
_entity_poly.type
_entity_poly.pdbx_seq_one_letter_code
_entity_poly.pdbx_strand_id
1 'polypeptide(L)'
;MYKRQIENIQDFKDIFEDKNILKCSYKQKEEFIILWNKGIEAKNLMFDIAIAGYILNSNINKYTIEYLANEYINFDIAEYLSNTEKTGVEQITLFDKAEEPKEDKTYIYAYTIYKLYNVLTQKMEEAGSIDLFNKIEMPLTEVLASMQYEGIYIDKQELLDFGKELQEKIDILTQEIYELTGEEFNINSTKQLGEILFEKLKLTVKKKTKTGYSTDVDVLEKIKYEHPVIEKILEYRQLQKLNSTYVEGLIPYIDETGRIHSKFHQTVTTTGRISSTDPNLQNIPTRMELGRKLRKVFKPEQGYIFVDADYSQIELRVLAHISKDKNMIEAFCNNEDIHAQAASKVFNIPLEEVTKEERTKAKAVNFGIVYGISEFGLGEQLGVSRKKAKEYIEQYLDKYSGIKEFMTNIVEETKEKGYVETLYHRRRYVPELKSNNYMVRQFGGRVAMNTPIQGTAADIMKIAMINVYNKLKENNLKSKLIVQVHDEILVETLESEKEQVKQIVKEEMENVIKLKVPLLAEVEEGYNWYEAK
;
A
#
# COMPACT_ATOMS: atom_id res chain seq x y z
N MET A 1 -33.08 18.92 -16.30
CA MET A 1 -31.63 18.91 -16.08
C MET A 1 -31.01 19.81 -17.15
N TYR A 2 -30.36 20.90 -16.78
CA TYR A 2 -29.76 21.83 -17.76
C TYR A 2 -28.37 21.30 -18.10
N LYS A 3 -28.12 21.00 -19.40
CA LYS A 3 -26.78 20.76 -19.94
C LYS A 3 -26.11 22.11 -20.12
N ARG A 4 -25.02 22.37 -19.42
CA ARG A 4 -24.05 23.42 -19.76
C ARG A 4 -22.69 22.77 -19.91
N GLN A 5 -22.12 22.86 -21.09
CA GLN A 5 -20.71 22.63 -21.31
C GLN A 5 -19.95 23.77 -20.64
N ILE A 6 -19.04 23.43 -19.74
CA ILE A 6 -18.23 24.41 -19.02
C ILE A 6 -17.04 24.75 -19.94
N GLU A 7 -17.10 25.92 -20.59
CA GLU A 7 -15.97 26.46 -21.38
C GLU A 7 -14.86 26.95 -20.45
N ASN A 8 -15.24 27.54 -19.31
CA ASN A 8 -14.31 28.04 -18.31
C ASN A 8 -14.74 27.61 -16.90
N ILE A 9 -13.91 26.81 -16.21
CA ILE A 9 -14.17 26.31 -14.86
C ILE A 9 -14.29 27.43 -13.82
N GLN A 10 -13.67 28.59 -14.07
CA GLN A 10 -13.73 29.77 -13.20
C GLN A 10 -15.15 30.32 -13.05
N ASP A 11 -16.01 30.15 -14.05
CA ASP A 11 -17.40 30.61 -14.00
C ASP A 11 -18.24 29.86 -12.97
N PHE A 12 -17.70 28.75 -12.44
CA PHE A 12 -18.32 27.89 -11.43
C PHE A 12 -17.60 27.92 -10.09
N LYS A 13 -16.62 28.83 -9.93
CA LYS A 13 -15.83 28.93 -8.70
C LYS A 13 -16.72 29.03 -7.46
N ASP A 14 -17.73 29.89 -7.48
CA ASP A 14 -18.66 30.08 -6.34
C ASP A 14 -19.38 28.78 -5.96
N ILE A 15 -19.72 27.93 -6.95
CA ILE A 15 -20.36 26.63 -6.71
C ILE A 15 -19.37 25.66 -6.07
N PHE A 16 -18.13 25.60 -6.58
CA PHE A 16 -17.11 24.72 -6.01
C PHE A 16 -16.73 25.13 -4.58
N GLU A 17 -16.66 26.42 -4.29
CA GLU A 17 -16.26 26.94 -2.97
C GLU A 17 -17.42 27.03 -1.97
N ASP A 18 -18.68 26.88 -2.39
CA ASP A 18 -19.84 26.86 -1.49
C ASP A 18 -19.90 25.54 -0.69
N LYS A 19 -19.72 25.65 0.64
CA LYS A 19 -19.80 24.53 1.57
C LYS A 19 -21.21 23.93 1.73
N ASN A 20 -22.27 24.65 1.31
CA ASN A 20 -23.66 24.19 1.42
C ASN A 20 -24.07 23.33 0.20
N ILE A 21 -23.30 23.34 -0.89
CA ILE A 21 -23.55 22.55 -2.08
C ILE A 21 -22.76 21.25 -1.97
N LEU A 22 -23.46 20.13 -1.87
CA LEU A 22 -22.85 18.80 -1.95
C LEU A 22 -22.39 18.53 -3.39
N LYS A 23 -21.13 18.16 -3.58
CA LYS A 23 -20.58 17.74 -4.86
C LYS A 23 -20.35 16.22 -4.84
N CYS A 24 -20.86 15.58 -5.88
CA CYS A 24 -20.71 14.15 -6.14
C CYS A 24 -20.02 13.95 -7.48
N SER A 25 -19.01 13.09 -7.51
CA SER A 25 -18.24 12.89 -8.73
C SER A 25 -17.60 11.49 -8.82
N TYR A 26 -16.68 11.36 -9.74
CA TYR A 26 -15.87 10.17 -9.97
C TYR A 26 -14.38 10.58 -9.99
N LYS A 27 -13.58 9.99 -9.10
CA LYS A 27 -12.15 10.29 -8.88
C LYS A 27 -11.90 11.71 -8.35
N GLN A 28 -12.53 12.04 -7.25
CA GLN A 28 -12.44 13.37 -6.62
C GLN A 28 -11.03 13.82 -6.28
N LYS A 29 -10.12 12.91 -5.98
CA LYS A 29 -8.72 13.25 -5.71
C LYS A 29 -8.08 14.02 -6.87
N GLU A 30 -8.31 13.57 -8.09
CA GLU A 30 -7.83 14.25 -9.30
C GLU A 30 -8.52 15.60 -9.52
N GLU A 31 -9.79 15.70 -9.15
CA GLU A 31 -10.55 16.96 -9.22
C GLU A 31 -10.00 18.01 -8.24
N PHE A 32 -9.66 17.66 -7.01
CA PHE A 32 -9.00 18.56 -6.07
C PHE A 32 -7.74 19.18 -6.70
N ILE A 33 -6.86 18.35 -7.26
CA ILE A 33 -5.60 18.80 -7.87
C ILE A 33 -5.87 19.76 -9.05
N ILE A 34 -6.83 19.44 -9.92
CA ILE A 34 -7.21 20.29 -11.05
C ILE A 34 -7.74 21.64 -10.57
N LEU A 35 -8.60 21.64 -9.55
CA LEU A 35 -9.21 22.86 -9.01
C LEU A 35 -8.17 23.74 -8.32
N TRP A 36 -7.27 23.17 -7.53
CA TRP A 36 -6.17 23.92 -6.89
C TRP A 36 -5.23 24.55 -7.91
N ASN A 37 -4.88 23.85 -9.01
CA ASN A 37 -4.10 24.42 -10.10
C ASN A 37 -4.81 25.60 -10.80
N LYS A 38 -6.13 25.75 -10.62
CA LYS A 38 -6.92 26.87 -11.12
C LYS A 38 -7.23 27.92 -10.05
N GLY A 39 -6.67 27.81 -8.85
CA GLY A 39 -6.93 28.72 -7.73
C GLY A 39 -8.37 28.62 -7.18
N ILE A 40 -9.00 27.44 -7.27
CA ILE A 40 -10.33 27.14 -6.73
C ILE A 40 -10.18 26.23 -5.53
N GLU A 41 -10.61 26.67 -4.35
CA GLU A 41 -10.61 25.91 -3.12
C GLU A 41 -11.94 25.19 -2.93
N ALA A 42 -12.09 24.01 -3.53
CA ALA A 42 -13.33 23.27 -3.50
C ALA A 42 -13.70 22.82 -2.08
N LYS A 43 -14.98 22.99 -1.71
CA LYS A 43 -15.55 22.61 -0.42
C LYS A 43 -16.70 21.64 -0.61
N ASN A 44 -16.90 20.76 0.38
CA ASN A 44 -17.98 19.77 0.38
C ASN A 44 -17.97 18.83 -0.85
N LEU A 45 -16.78 18.40 -1.27
CA LEU A 45 -16.57 17.26 -2.16
C LEU A 45 -16.71 15.99 -1.32
N MET A 46 -17.94 15.49 -1.16
CA MET A 46 -18.27 14.50 -0.13
C MET A 46 -18.73 13.14 -0.67
N PHE A 47 -18.70 12.94 -1.99
CA PHE A 47 -19.11 11.66 -2.53
C PHE A 47 -18.38 11.30 -3.83
N ASP A 48 -17.50 10.30 -3.73
CA ASP A 48 -16.84 9.66 -4.86
C ASP A 48 -17.45 8.27 -5.08
N ILE A 49 -18.05 8.05 -6.27
CA ILE A 49 -18.72 6.78 -6.58
C ILE A 49 -17.74 5.60 -6.68
N ALA A 50 -16.48 5.83 -7.05
CA ALA A 50 -15.48 4.77 -7.12
C ALA A 50 -15.08 4.30 -5.71
N ILE A 51 -14.94 5.23 -4.76
CA ILE A 51 -14.68 4.93 -3.35
C ILE A 51 -15.88 4.21 -2.73
N ALA A 52 -17.11 4.66 -2.99
CA ALA A 52 -18.33 3.99 -2.53
C ALA A 52 -18.42 2.54 -3.03
N GLY A 53 -18.16 2.32 -4.33
CA GLY A 53 -18.10 0.98 -4.92
C GLY A 53 -17.02 0.09 -4.30
N TYR A 54 -15.84 0.66 -4.01
CA TYR A 54 -14.75 -0.05 -3.35
C TYR A 54 -15.10 -0.48 -1.92
N ILE A 55 -15.75 0.38 -1.13
CA ILE A 55 -16.19 0.04 0.24
C ILE A 55 -17.21 -1.08 0.21
N LEU A 56 -18.15 -1.06 -0.74
CA LEU A 56 -19.16 -2.10 -0.87
C LEU A 56 -18.57 -3.44 -1.32
N ASN A 57 -17.55 -3.44 -2.15
CA ASN A 57 -16.85 -4.67 -2.56
C ASN A 57 -15.40 -4.39 -2.96
N SER A 58 -14.45 -4.62 -2.06
CA SER A 58 -13.01 -4.42 -2.29
C SER A 58 -12.34 -5.49 -3.16
N ASN A 59 -13.05 -6.53 -3.57
CA ASN A 59 -12.51 -7.62 -4.40
C ASN A 59 -12.54 -7.32 -5.90
N ILE A 60 -13.07 -6.16 -6.30
CA ILE A 60 -13.17 -5.74 -7.69
C ILE A 60 -11.89 -5.01 -8.11
N ASN A 61 -11.46 -5.22 -9.35
CA ASN A 61 -10.22 -4.62 -9.85
C ASN A 61 -10.41 -3.22 -10.45
N LYS A 62 -11.64 -2.84 -10.83
CA LYS A 62 -11.93 -1.56 -11.48
C LYS A 62 -13.30 -1.05 -11.08
N TYR A 63 -13.35 0.17 -10.58
CA TYR A 63 -14.58 0.87 -10.17
C TYR A 63 -14.91 1.96 -11.19
N THR A 64 -15.05 1.58 -12.49
CA THR A 64 -15.44 2.54 -13.54
C THR A 64 -16.93 2.89 -13.43
N ILE A 65 -17.33 4.03 -14.00
CA ILE A 65 -18.73 4.46 -14.00
C ILE A 65 -19.61 3.42 -14.67
N GLU A 66 -19.15 2.83 -15.80
CA GLU A 66 -19.84 1.79 -16.55
C GLU A 66 -20.06 0.53 -15.72
N TYR A 67 -19.01 0.08 -15.03
CA TYR A 67 -19.11 -1.09 -14.15
C TYR A 67 -20.12 -0.85 -13.02
N LEU A 68 -20.02 0.29 -12.33
CA LEU A 68 -20.90 0.63 -11.23
C LEU A 68 -22.36 0.83 -11.68
N ALA A 69 -22.55 1.42 -12.87
CA ALA A 69 -23.88 1.58 -13.46
C ALA A 69 -24.53 0.23 -13.76
N ASN A 70 -23.80 -0.67 -14.37
CA ASN A 70 -24.31 -2.02 -14.66
C ASN A 70 -24.63 -2.79 -13.38
N GLU A 71 -23.69 -2.82 -12.41
CA GLU A 71 -23.79 -3.60 -11.18
C GLU A 71 -24.91 -3.10 -10.25
N TYR A 72 -25.04 -1.78 -10.08
CA TYR A 72 -25.89 -1.22 -9.02
C TYR A 72 -27.21 -0.64 -9.51
N ILE A 73 -27.31 -0.20 -10.76
CA ILE A 73 -28.53 0.38 -11.33
C ILE A 73 -29.00 -0.29 -12.62
N ASN A 74 -28.38 -1.41 -13.00
CA ASN A 74 -28.70 -2.21 -14.19
C ASN A 74 -28.78 -1.34 -15.47
N PHE A 75 -27.80 -0.43 -15.64
CA PHE A 75 -27.74 0.50 -16.75
C PHE A 75 -26.43 0.34 -17.55
N ASP A 76 -26.56 -0.14 -18.79
CA ASP A 76 -25.44 -0.26 -19.74
C ASP A 76 -25.28 1.04 -20.53
N ILE A 77 -24.29 1.84 -20.15
CA ILE A 77 -23.97 3.11 -20.81
C ILE A 77 -23.56 2.90 -22.27
N ALA A 78 -22.80 1.84 -22.57
CA ALA A 78 -22.32 1.58 -23.93
C ALA A 78 -23.47 1.21 -24.85
N GLU A 79 -24.40 0.37 -24.39
CA GLU A 79 -25.63 0.05 -25.15
C GLU A 79 -26.49 1.29 -25.37
N TYR A 80 -26.71 2.09 -24.31
CA TYR A 80 -27.48 3.33 -24.43
C TYR A 80 -26.88 4.28 -25.48
N LEU A 81 -25.57 4.50 -25.46
CA LEU A 81 -24.89 5.37 -26.40
C LEU A 81 -24.94 4.84 -27.84
N SER A 82 -24.83 3.53 -28.05
CA SER A 82 -24.92 2.91 -29.37
C SER A 82 -26.33 2.96 -29.97
N ASN A 83 -27.36 2.89 -29.13
CA ASN A 83 -28.75 2.97 -29.57
C ASN A 83 -29.16 4.40 -29.92
N THR A 84 -28.62 5.42 -29.24
CA THR A 84 -28.84 6.83 -29.58
C THR A 84 -28.19 7.21 -30.92
N GLU A 85 -27.07 6.58 -31.30
CA GLU A 85 -26.45 6.76 -32.61
C GLU A 85 -27.29 6.19 -33.77
N LYS A 86 -28.00 5.07 -33.53
CA LYS A 86 -28.84 4.42 -34.55
C LYS A 86 -30.16 5.16 -34.82
N THR A 87 -30.66 5.90 -33.84
CA THR A 87 -31.92 6.66 -33.97
C THR A 87 -31.75 8.03 -34.59
N GLY A 88 -30.50 8.52 -34.75
CA GLY A 88 -30.15 9.79 -35.38
C GLY A 88 -29.88 9.74 -36.88
N VAL A 89 -30.13 8.60 -37.56
CA VAL A 89 -29.93 8.52 -39.03
C VAL A 89 -31.18 9.05 -39.75
N GLU A 90 -31.36 10.36 -39.78
CA GLU A 90 -32.06 10.99 -40.90
C GLU A 90 -31.12 11.01 -42.11
N GLN A 91 -31.68 10.74 -43.31
CA GLN A 91 -30.98 10.62 -44.57
C GLN A 91 -30.05 11.83 -44.82
N ILE A 92 -28.73 11.59 -44.70
CA ILE A 92 -27.72 12.56 -45.14
C ILE A 92 -27.71 12.58 -46.66
N THR A 93 -28.09 13.68 -47.24
CA THR A 93 -27.95 13.93 -48.68
C THR A 93 -26.49 14.19 -49.01
N LEU A 94 -26.05 13.77 -50.20
CA LEU A 94 -24.68 13.70 -50.72
C LEU A 94 -23.89 15.05 -50.78
N PHE A 95 -24.44 16.14 -50.24
CA PHE A 95 -23.89 17.48 -50.35
C PHE A 95 -23.58 18.23 -49.05
N ASP A 96 -23.89 17.65 -47.88
CA ASP A 96 -23.58 18.26 -46.58
C ASP A 96 -22.24 17.77 -46.04
N LYS A 97 -21.17 18.47 -46.41
CA LYS A 97 -19.89 18.45 -45.69
C LYS A 97 -19.92 19.50 -44.56
N ALA A 98 -20.79 19.31 -43.62
CA ALA A 98 -20.62 19.92 -42.30
C ALA A 98 -20.15 18.82 -41.34
N GLU A 99 -19.00 19.00 -40.70
CA GLU A 99 -18.62 18.23 -39.55
C GLU A 99 -19.73 18.41 -38.51
N GLU A 100 -20.57 17.36 -38.34
CA GLU A 100 -21.52 17.35 -37.23
C GLU A 100 -20.72 17.50 -35.92
N PRO A 101 -21.10 18.44 -35.05
CA PRO A 101 -20.48 18.53 -33.75
C PRO A 101 -20.71 17.16 -33.08
N LYS A 102 -19.60 16.44 -32.75
CA LYS A 102 -19.66 15.22 -31.96
C LYS A 102 -20.48 15.52 -30.73
N GLU A 103 -21.69 14.95 -30.65
CA GLU A 103 -22.59 15.18 -29.51
C GLU A 103 -21.84 14.85 -28.23
N ASP A 104 -21.67 15.85 -27.36
CA ASP A 104 -20.97 15.65 -26.08
C ASP A 104 -21.80 14.74 -25.20
N LYS A 105 -21.36 13.49 -25.06
CA LYS A 105 -22.02 12.45 -24.29
C LYS A 105 -21.71 12.51 -22.78
N THR A 106 -20.98 13.51 -22.34
CA THR A 106 -20.55 13.69 -20.92
C THR A 106 -21.74 13.77 -19.97
N TYR A 107 -22.88 14.31 -20.44
CA TYR A 107 -24.08 14.40 -19.61
C TYR A 107 -24.61 13.05 -19.12
N ILE A 108 -24.40 11.97 -19.86
CA ILE A 108 -24.87 10.64 -19.44
C ILE A 108 -24.09 10.15 -18.24
N TYR A 109 -22.79 10.44 -18.21
CA TYR A 109 -21.94 10.12 -17.05
C TYR A 109 -22.35 10.92 -15.83
N ALA A 110 -22.60 12.23 -15.95
CA ALA A 110 -23.07 13.06 -14.85
C ALA A 110 -24.43 12.59 -14.30
N TYR A 111 -25.36 12.23 -15.20
CA TYR A 111 -26.65 11.66 -14.80
C TYR A 111 -26.49 10.31 -14.09
N THR A 112 -25.62 9.47 -14.60
CA THR A 112 -25.33 8.15 -14.01
C THR A 112 -24.70 8.27 -12.62
N ILE A 113 -23.74 9.20 -12.45
CA ILE A 113 -23.15 9.50 -11.13
C ILE A 113 -24.24 9.94 -10.14
N TYR A 114 -25.14 10.83 -10.54
CA TYR A 114 -26.26 11.26 -9.70
C TYR A 114 -27.19 10.10 -9.30
N LYS A 115 -27.47 9.17 -10.21
CA LYS A 115 -28.27 7.98 -9.91
C LYS A 115 -27.54 7.01 -8.96
N LEU A 116 -26.25 6.80 -9.20
CA LEU A 116 -25.41 5.96 -8.35
C LEU A 116 -25.28 6.51 -6.93
N TYR A 117 -25.22 7.83 -6.75
CA TYR A 117 -25.16 8.46 -5.43
C TYR A 117 -26.23 7.92 -4.49
N ASN A 118 -27.51 7.94 -4.89
CA ASN A 118 -28.62 7.50 -4.04
C ASN A 118 -28.53 6.00 -3.72
N VAL A 119 -28.26 5.18 -4.73
CA VAL A 119 -28.24 3.71 -4.57
C VAL A 119 -27.03 3.26 -3.75
N LEU A 120 -25.84 3.82 -3.99
CA LEU A 120 -24.64 3.47 -3.25
C LEU A 120 -24.72 3.94 -1.80
N THR A 121 -25.30 5.12 -1.53
CA THR A 121 -25.53 5.60 -0.17
C THR A 121 -26.42 4.61 0.59
N GLN A 122 -27.57 4.25 0.04
CA GLN A 122 -28.48 3.28 0.68
C GLN A 122 -27.77 1.95 0.95
N LYS A 123 -27.02 1.41 -0.04
CA LYS A 123 -26.30 0.15 0.14
C LYS A 123 -25.21 0.22 1.21
N MET A 124 -24.52 1.35 1.34
CA MET A 124 -23.53 1.54 2.41
C MET A 124 -24.20 1.65 3.80
N GLU A 125 -25.38 2.27 3.89
CA GLU A 125 -26.19 2.30 5.13
C GLU A 125 -26.63 0.89 5.53
N GLU A 126 -27.20 0.12 4.60
CA GLU A 126 -27.59 -1.28 4.81
C GLU A 126 -26.40 -2.16 5.21
N ALA A 127 -25.23 -1.87 4.66
CA ALA A 127 -23.99 -2.56 5.01
C ALA A 127 -23.36 -2.08 6.33
N GLY A 128 -23.82 -0.98 6.93
CA GLY A 128 -23.20 -0.37 8.12
C GLY A 128 -21.84 0.26 7.85
N SER A 129 -21.51 0.57 6.59
CA SER A 129 -20.21 1.11 6.17
C SER A 129 -20.23 2.61 5.83
N ILE A 130 -21.35 3.28 6.03
CA ILE A 130 -21.51 4.71 5.73
C ILE A 130 -20.57 5.59 6.57
N ASP A 131 -20.32 5.23 7.84
CA ASP A 131 -19.39 5.93 8.70
C ASP A 131 -17.94 5.79 8.23
N LEU A 132 -17.54 4.61 7.76
CA LEU A 132 -16.24 4.38 7.12
C LEU A 132 -16.06 5.30 5.91
N PHE A 133 -17.10 5.39 5.07
CA PHE A 133 -17.10 6.27 3.90
C PHE A 133 -16.96 7.75 4.30
N ASN A 134 -17.86 8.26 5.15
CA ASN A 134 -17.95 9.67 5.46
C ASN A 134 -16.82 10.19 6.37
N LYS A 135 -16.35 9.35 7.32
CA LYS A 135 -15.40 9.79 8.35
C LYS A 135 -13.95 9.43 8.04
N ILE A 136 -13.71 8.46 7.14
CA ILE A 136 -12.36 7.99 6.83
C ILE A 136 -12.05 8.18 5.34
N GLU A 137 -12.77 7.50 4.44
CA GLU A 137 -12.35 7.45 3.05
C GLU A 137 -12.52 8.78 2.31
N MET A 138 -13.63 9.48 2.52
CA MET A 138 -13.85 10.77 1.85
C MET A 138 -12.92 11.88 2.37
N PRO A 139 -12.74 12.08 3.70
CA PRO A 139 -11.76 13.05 4.18
C PRO A 139 -10.33 12.74 3.74
N LEU A 140 -9.96 11.45 3.67
CA LEU A 140 -8.65 11.03 3.18
C LEU A 140 -8.39 11.45 1.74
N THR A 141 -9.42 11.58 0.91
CA THR A 141 -9.27 11.97 -0.50
C THR A 141 -8.57 13.33 -0.65
N GLU A 142 -8.94 14.32 0.16
CA GLU A 142 -8.28 15.63 0.19
C GLU A 142 -6.83 15.52 0.66
N VAL A 143 -6.57 14.71 1.70
CA VAL A 143 -5.21 14.49 2.22
C VAL A 143 -4.30 13.92 1.14
N LEU A 144 -4.75 12.88 0.44
CA LEU A 144 -3.97 12.25 -0.64
C LEU A 144 -3.82 13.15 -1.87
N ALA A 145 -4.82 14.00 -2.15
CA ALA A 145 -4.71 15.03 -3.18
C ALA A 145 -3.62 16.04 -2.81
N SER A 146 -3.58 16.50 -1.54
CA SER A 146 -2.55 17.41 -1.04
C SER A 146 -1.16 16.79 -1.12
N MET A 147 -0.99 15.56 -0.65
CA MET A 147 0.30 14.85 -0.73
C MET A 147 0.79 14.73 -2.18
N GLN A 148 -0.09 14.39 -3.11
CA GLN A 148 0.26 14.31 -4.53
C GLN A 148 0.52 15.69 -5.13
N TYR A 149 -0.20 16.73 -4.73
CA TYR A 149 -0.02 18.11 -5.21
C TYR A 149 1.30 18.71 -4.75
N GLU A 150 1.65 18.54 -3.48
CA GLU A 150 2.89 19.01 -2.89
C GLU A 150 4.11 18.20 -3.41
N GLY A 151 3.99 16.88 -3.52
CA GLY A 151 5.08 16.00 -3.91
C GLY A 151 6.22 15.97 -2.89
N ILE A 152 7.33 15.29 -3.23
CA ILE A 152 8.55 15.23 -2.45
C ILE A 152 9.75 15.70 -3.27
N TYR A 153 10.58 16.58 -2.71
CA TYR A 153 11.79 17.04 -3.38
C TYR A 153 12.87 15.96 -3.41
N ILE A 154 13.58 15.86 -4.53
CA ILE A 154 14.67 14.93 -4.74
C ILE A 154 15.90 15.67 -5.31
N ASP A 155 17.06 15.44 -4.68
CA ASP A 155 18.33 15.94 -5.20
C ASP A 155 18.76 15.10 -6.41
N LYS A 156 18.46 15.62 -7.61
CA LYS A 156 18.75 14.93 -8.88
C LYS A 156 20.23 14.64 -9.07
N GLN A 157 21.11 15.55 -8.60
CA GLN A 157 22.56 15.33 -8.78
C GLN A 157 23.05 14.21 -7.88
N GLU A 158 22.60 14.17 -6.64
CA GLU A 158 22.94 13.10 -5.69
C GLU A 158 22.37 11.74 -6.15
N LEU A 159 21.18 11.74 -6.76
CA LEU A 159 20.61 10.53 -7.38
C LEU A 159 21.49 10.00 -8.53
N LEU A 160 21.97 10.90 -9.40
CA LEU A 160 22.86 10.54 -10.51
C LEU A 160 24.21 10.03 -10.02
N ASP A 161 24.78 10.65 -8.97
CA ASP A 161 26.05 10.22 -8.41
C ASP A 161 25.93 8.88 -7.68
N PHE A 162 24.80 8.65 -7.00
CA PHE A 162 24.49 7.33 -6.47
C PHE A 162 24.35 6.26 -7.59
N GLY A 163 23.74 6.62 -8.72
CA GLY A 163 23.65 5.75 -9.90
C GLY A 163 25.03 5.37 -10.46
N LYS A 164 25.99 6.30 -10.51
CA LYS A 164 27.37 6.00 -10.91
C LYS A 164 28.05 5.03 -9.94
N GLU A 165 27.90 5.25 -8.62
CA GLU A 165 28.42 4.31 -7.60
C GLU A 165 27.86 2.89 -7.79
N LEU A 166 26.56 2.77 -8.10
CA LEU A 166 25.94 1.48 -8.37
C LEU A 166 26.49 0.84 -9.66
N GLN A 167 26.64 1.63 -10.72
CA GLN A 167 27.13 1.13 -12.02
C GLN A 167 28.56 0.60 -11.91
N GLU A 168 29.46 1.31 -11.22
CA GLU A 168 30.82 0.84 -10.97
C GLU A 168 30.85 -0.53 -10.26
N LYS A 169 29.99 -0.73 -9.26
CA LYS A 169 29.85 -2.02 -8.57
C LYS A 169 29.27 -3.12 -9.47
N ILE A 170 28.28 -2.77 -10.30
CA ILE A 170 27.67 -3.68 -11.27
C ILE A 170 28.70 -4.13 -12.29
N ASP A 171 29.57 -3.23 -12.78
CA ASP A 171 30.61 -3.55 -13.76
C ASP A 171 31.65 -4.50 -13.16
N ILE A 172 32.10 -4.27 -11.92
CA ILE A 172 33.00 -5.17 -11.20
C ILE A 172 32.37 -6.56 -11.05
N LEU A 173 31.13 -6.64 -10.57
CA LEU A 173 30.42 -7.92 -10.41
C LEU A 173 30.23 -8.63 -11.75
N THR A 174 30.00 -7.90 -12.83
CA THR A 174 29.87 -8.46 -14.18
C THR A 174 31.14 -9.17 -14.58
N GLN A 175 32.32 -8.55 -14.39
CA GLN A 175 33.59 -9.16 -14.68
C GLN A 175 33.85 -10.40 -13.81
N GLU A 176 33.62 -10.30 -12.50
CA GLU A 176 33.75 -11.44 -11.59
C GLU A 176 32.86 -12.63 -11.99
N ILE A 177 31.62 -12.36 -12.43
CA ILE A 177 30.68 -13.39 -12.89
C ILE A 177 31.23 -14.04 -14.18
N TYR A 178 31.73 -13.26 -15.13
CA TYR A 178 32.30 -13.79 -16.36
C TYR A 178 33.55 -14.64 -16.11
N GLU A 179 34.44 -14.20 -15.23
CA GLU A 179 35.60 -14.99 -14.80
C GLU A 179 35.20 -16.33 -14.17
N LEU A 180 34.19 -16.31 -13.25
CA LEU A 180 33.71 -17.51 -12.57
C LEU A 180 32.96 -18.48 -13.50
N THR A 181 32.33 -17.97 -14.57
CA THR A 181 31.61 -18.78 -15.55
C THR A 181 32.46 -19.17 -16.76
N GLY A 182 33.56 -18.45 -16.98
CA GLY A 182 34.47 -18.66 -18.11
C GLY A 182 33.93 -18.21 -19.46
N GLU A 183 32.91 -17.37 -19.50
CA GLU A 183 32.35 -16.74 -20.71
C GLU A 183 31.47 -15.52 -20.41
N GLU A 184 31.35 -14.63 -21.39
CA GLU A 184 30.47 -13.48 -21.36
C GLU A 184 29.05 -13.85 -21.82
N PHE A 185 28.04 -13.40 -21.10
CA PHE A 185 26.63 -13.63 -21.43
C PHE A 185 25.75 -12.54 -20.83
N ASN A 186 24.49 -12.41 -21.26
CA ASN A 186 23.58 -11.48 -20.66
C ASN A 186 23.05 -12.03 -19.32
N ILE A 187 23.61 -11.54 -18.19
CA ILE A 187 23.25 -11.93 -16.81
C ILE A 187 21.77 -11.65 -16.51
N ASN A 188 21.16 -10.62 -17.13
CA ASN A 188 19.74 -10.30 -16.99
C ASN A 188 18.82 -11.23 -17.78
N SER A 189 19.37 -12.02 -18.74
CA SER A 189 18.60 -13.03 -19.45
C SER A 189 18.45 -14.30 -18.60
N THR A 190 17.24 -14.53 -18.07
CA THR A 190 16.94 -15.72 -17.26
C THR A 190 17.24 -17.03 -18.02
N LYS A 191 17.12 -17.01 -19.36
CA LYS A 191 17.42 -18.17 -20.22
C LYS A 191 18.91 -18.44 -20.24
N GLN A 192 19.75 -17.46 -20.65
CA GLN A 192 21.20 -17.62 -20.72
C GLN A 192 21.80 -17.96 -19.36
N LEU A 193 21.35 -17.25 -18.30
CA LEU A 193 21.79 -17.54 -16.96
C LEU A 193 21.41 -18.97 -16.52
N GLY A 194 20.22 -19.46 -16.88
CA GLY A 194 19.81 -20.83 -16.60
C GLY A 194 20.69 -21.87 -17.33
N GLU A 195 21.02 -21.64 -18.59
CA GLU A 195 21.94 -22.50 -19.37
C GLU A 195 23.32 -22.54 -18.71
N ILE A 196 23.90 -21.38 -18.34
CA ILE A 196 25.18 -21.30 -17.65
C ILE A 196 25.19 -22.06 -16.33
N LEU A 197 24.22 -21.78 -15.46
CA LEU A 197 24.18 -22.35 -14.10
C LEU A 197 23.90 -23.86 -14.11
N PHE A 198 22.97 -24.32 -14.93
CA PHE A 198 22.44 -25.68 -14.82
C PHE A 198 22.96 -26.63 -15.91
N GLU A 199 23.40 -26.13 -17.06
CA GLU A 199 23.97 -26.97 -18.14
C GLU A 199 25.48 -26.94 -18.14
N LYS A 200 26.13 -25.76 -18.03
CA LYS A 200 27.57 -25.62 -18.02
C LYS A 200 28.21 -25.94 -16.67
N LEU A 201 27.76 -25.21 -15.61
CA LEU A 201 28.29 -25.42 -14.25
C LEU A 201 27.66 -26.60 -13.53
N LYS A 202 26.59 -27.20 -14.10
CA LYS A 202 25.90 -28.43 -13.60
C LYS A 202 25.43 -28.31 -12.14
N LEU A 203 25.00 -27.11 -11.73
CA LEU A 203 24.44 -26.90 -10.39
C LEU A 203 23.07 -27.58 -10.23
N THR A 204 22.66 -27.79 -9.00
CA THR A 204 21.42 -28.51 -8.68
C THR A 204 20.17 -27.75 -9.16
N VAL A 205 19.40 -28.37 -10.06
CA VAL A 205 18.12 -27.83 -10.54
C VAL A 205 17.05 -28.01 -9.47
N LYS A 206 16.63 -26.95 -8.79
CA LYS A 206 15.57 -26.98 -7.77
C LYS A 206 14.17 -26.78 -8.37
N LYS A 207 14.04 -26.05 -9.49
CA LYS A 207 12.74 -25.72 -10.11
C LYS A 207 12.88 -25.50 -11.60
N LYS A 208 11.93 -26.02 -12.37
CA LYS A 208 11.78 -25.73 -13.82
C LYS A 208 10.51 -24.92 -14.08
N THR A 209 10.55 -24.08 -15.09
CA THR A 209 9.40 -23.34 -15.61
C THR A 209 8.95 -23.95 -16.95
N LYS A 210 7.87 -23.44 -17.51
CA LYS A 210 7.42 -23.86 -18.86
C LYS A 210 8.44 -23.53 -19.97
N THR A 211 9.29 -22.53 -19.73
CA THR A 211 10.25 -21.99 -20.71
C THR A 211 11.72 -22.32 -20.41
N GLY A 212 12.00 -23.11 -19.37
CA GLY A 212 13.37 -23.47 -18.99
C GLY A 212 13.60 -23.58 -17.49
N TYR A 213 14.80 -23.25 -17.04
CA TYR A 213 15.20 -23.28 -15.64
C TYR A 213 14.70 -22.02 -14.91
N SER A 214 14.22 -22.18 -13.68
CA SER A 214 13.96 -21.03 -12.81
C SER A 214 15.27 -20.52 -12.20
N THR A 215 15.51 -19.24 -12.35
CA THR A 215 16.62 -18.53 -11.69
C THR A 215 16.07 -17.49 -10.69
N ASP A 216 14.87 -17.71 -10.15
CA ASP A 216 14.28 -16.86 -9.12
C ASP A 216 15.20 -16.79 -7.88
N VAL A 217 15.10 -15.69 -7.12
CA VAL A 217 15.91 -15.46 -5.91
C VAL A 217 15.84 -16.66 -4.97
N ASP A 218 14.61 -17.17 -4.69
CA ASP A 218 14.40 -18.32 -3.80
C ASP A 218 15.09 -19.61 -4.30
N VAL A 219 15.25 -19.74 -5.62
CA VAL A 219 15.94 -20.88 -6.22
C VAL A 219 17.45 -20.73 -6.06
N LEU A 220 17.97 -19.52 -6.33
CA LEU A 220 19.40 -19.22 -6.21
C LEU A 220 19.87 -19.30 -4.75
N GLU A 221 19.10 -18.78 -3.80
CA GLU A 221 19.42 -18.89 -2.37
C GLU A 221 19.56 -20.36 -1.90
N LYS A 222 18.75 -21.29 -2.44
CA LYS A 222 18.83 -22.72 -2.11
C LYS A 222 20.10 -23.43 -2.63
N ILE A 223 20.79 -22.82 -3.59
CA ILE A 223 22.05 -23.33 -4.16
C ILE A 223 23.24 -22.41 -3.89
N LYS A 224 23.09 -21.46 -3.00
CA LYS A 224 24.04 -20.40 -2.70
C LYS A 224 25.46 -20.93 -2.39
N TYR A 225 25.57 -22.05 -1.70
CA TYR A 225 26.84 -22.65 -1.30
C TYR A 225 27.41 -23.63 -2.31
N GLU A 226 26.72 -23.89 -3.44
CA GLU A 226 27.21 -24.84 -4.46
C GLU A 226 28.31 -24.24 -5.35
N HIS A 227 28.26 -22.91 -5.58
CA HIS A 227 29.26 -22.21 -6.40
C HIS A 227 29.32 -20.71 -6.04
N PRO A 228 30.54 -20.10 -5.97
CA PRO A 228 30.69 -18.68 -5.62
C PRO A 228 29.95 -17.71 -6.54
N VAL A 229 29.73 -18.09 -7.80
CA VAL A 229 29.01 -17.25 -8.77
C VAL A 229 27.58 -16.90 -8.32
N ILE A 230 26.95 -17.77 -7.50
CA ILE A 230 25.54 -17.55 -7.07
C ILE A 230 25.43 -16.31 -6.19
N GLU A 231 26.34 -16.12 -5.24
CA GLU A 231 26.37 -14.91 -4.41
C GLU A 231 26.56 -13.65 -5.26
N LYS A 232 27.48 -13.71 -6.22
CA LYS A 232 27.73 -12.58 -7.13
C LYS A 232 26.52 -12.26 -8.00
N ILE A 233 25.80 -13.25 -8.50
CA ILE A 233 24.58 -13.05 -9.29
C ILE A 233 23.46 -12.46 -8.42
N LEU A 234 23.29 -12.91 -7.18
CA LEU A 234 22.31 -12.36 -6.26
C LEU A 234 22.60 -10.87 -5.97
N GLU A 235 23.87 -10.54 -5.68
CA GLU A 235 24.32 -9.16 -5.45
C GLU A 235 24.15 -8.30 -6.72
N TYR A 236 24.59 -8.77 -7.88
CA TYR A 236 24.41 -8.11 -9.18
C TYR A 236 22.93 -7.74 -9.41
N ARG A 237 22.02 -8.70 -9.24
CA ARG A 237 20.58 -8.47 -9.43
C ARG A 237 19.99 -7.44 -8.47
N GLN A 238 20.48 -7.41 -7.23
CA GLN A 238 20.06 -6.41 -6.26
C GLN A 238 20.49 -5.01 -6.69
N LEU A 239 21.77 -4.84 -7.08
CA LEU A 239 22.29 -3.55 -7.55
C LEU A 239 21.63 -3.11 -8.86
N GLN A 240 21.49 -4.03 -9.82
CA GLN A 240 20.82 -3.75 -11.08
C GLN A 240 19.37 -3.29 -10.88
N LYS A 241 18.62 -3.92 -9.95
CA LYS A 241 17.28 -3.48 -9.60
C LYS A 241 17.27 -2.11 -8.95
N LEU A 242 18.23 -1.82 -8.06
CA LEU A 242 18.35 -0.49 -7.45
C LEU A 242 18.61 0.57 -8.52
N ASN A 243 19.53 0.32 -9.44
CA ASN A 243 19.87 1.27 -10.50
C ASN A 243 18.69 1.48 -11.46
N SER A 244 18.18 0.40 -12.06
CA SER A 244 17.15 0.50 -13.11
C SER A 244 15.80 0.99 -12.58
N THR A 245 15.37 0.51 -11.40
CA THR A 245 14.03 0.83 -10.87
C THR A 245 14.01 2.18 -10.14
N TYR A 246 15.06 2.50 -9.38
CA TYR A 246 15.02 3.66 -8.48
C TYR A 246 15.91 4.80 -8.96
N VAL A 247 17.06 4.55 -9.60
CA VAL A 247 17.83 5.67 -10.18
C VAL A 247 17.23 6.07 -11.53
N GLU A 248 17.31 5.21 -12.52
CA GLU A 248 16.82 5.49 -13.87
C GLU A 248 15.30 5.68 -13.89
N GLY A 249 14.59 4.88 -13.09
CA GLY A 249 13.13 4.90 -13.00
C GLY A 249 12.53 6.14 -12.32
N LEU A 250 13.26 6.85 -11.45
CA LEU A 250 12.78 8.08 -10.80
C LEU A 250 13.01 9.34 -11.65
N ILE A 251 14.08 9.38 -12.45
CA ILE A 251 14.47 10.56 -13.24
C ILE A 251 13.32 11.14 -14.08
N PRO A 252 12.51 10.31 -14.81
CA PRO A 252 11.41 10.82 -15.62
C PRO A 252 10.28 11.50 -14.85
N TYR A 253 10.18 11.27 -13.55
CA TYR A 253 9.14 11.81 -12.68
C TYR A 253 9.56 13.09 -11.94
N ILE A 254 10.82 13.51 -12.07
CA ILE A 254 11.32 14.74 -11.46
C ILE A 254 10.85 15.92 -12.32
N ASP A 255 10.03 16.78 -11.76
CA ASP A 255 9.53 17.97 -12.44
C ASP A 255 10.56 19.11 -12.48
N GLU A 256 10.16 20.28 -13.02
CA GLU A 256 11.01 21.45 -13.14
C GLU A 256 11.44 22.05 -11.78
N THR A 257 10.67 21.77 -10.73
CA THR A 257 10.96 22.22 -9.34
C THR A 257 11.84 21.24 -8.58
N GLY A 258 12.16 20.08 -9.16
CA GLY A 258 12.90 18.99 -8.51
C GLY A 258 12.03 18.10 -7.63
N ARG A 259 10.70 18.17 -7.76
CA ARG A 259 9.78 17.35 -6.97
C ARG A 259 9.23 16.16 -7.76
N ILE A 260 8.84 15.12 -7.04
CA ILE A 260 8.15 13.94 -7.55
C ILE A 260 6.75 13.90 -6.95
N HIS A 261 5.73 13.78 -7.80
CA HIS A 261 4.31 13.74 -7.46
C HIS A 261 3.76 12.33 -7.57
N SER A 262 4.09 11.47 -6.61
CA SER A 262 3.61 10.09 -6.59
C SER A 262 2.08 10.03 -6.48
N LYS A 263 1.47 9.11 -7.22
CA LYS A 263 0.01 8.88 -7.17
C LYS A 263 -0.35 7.91 -6.06
N PHE A 264 -1.15 8.35 -5.10
CA PHE A 264 -1.67 7.51 -4.01
C PHE A 264 -3.08 7.02 -4.34
N HIS A 265 -3.33 5.72 -4.18
CA HIS A 265 -4.60 5.07 -4.53
C HIS A 265 -5.28 4.46 -3.31
N GLN A 266 -6.59 4.76 -3.14
CA GLN A 266 -7.42 4.23 -2.06
C GLN A 266 -8.11 2.92 -2.43
N THR A 267 -8.32 2.63 -3.72
CA THR A 267 -9.23 1.60 -4.23
C THR A 267 -8.54 0.40 -4.86
N VAL A 268 -7.22 0.22 -4.63
CA VAL A 268 -6.43 -0.84 -5.28
C VAL A 268 -6.26 -2.07 -4.39
N THR A 269 -5.98 -1.88 -3.10
CA THR A 269 -5.72 -3.00 -2.19
C THR A 269 -7.02 -3.53 -1.59
N THR A 270 -7.13 -4.85 -1.42
CA THR A 270 -8.30 -5.47 -0.79
C THR A 270 -8.33 -5.32 0.74
N THR A 271 -7.25 -4.82 1.34
CA THR A 271 -7.09 -4.68 2.80
C THR A 271 -7.36 -3.27 3.32
N GLY A 272 -7.63 -2.31 2.45
CA GLY A 272 -7.77 -0.90 2.84
C GLY A 272 -6.46 -0.11 2.86
N ARG A 273 -5.30 -0.76 2.68
CA ARG A 273 -4.01 -0.04 2.57
C ARG A 273 -4.00 0.89 1.36
N ILE A 274 -3.31 2.01 1.48
CA ILE A 274 -3.01 2.89 0.36
C ILE A 274 -1.92 2.23 -0.48
N SER A 275 -1.98 2.37 -1.80
CA SER A 275 -0.89 1.99 -2.71
C SER A 275 -0.36 3.22 -3.44
N SER A 276 0.88 3.15 -3.91
CA SER A 276 1.56 4.24 -4.61
C SER A 276 2.06 3.78 -5.97
N THR A 277 1.91 4.66 -6.98
CA THR A 277 2.42 4.44 -8.35
C THR A 277 2.96 5.74 -8.94
N ASP A 278 3.67 5.65 -10.02
CA ASP A 278 4.14 6.76 -10.85
C ASP A 278 4.90 7.89 -10.09
N PRO A 279 5.98 7.56 -9.32
CA PRO A 279 6.57 6.27 -9.00
C PRO A 279 6.02 5.65 -7.71
N ASN A 280 6.29 4.34 -7.50
CA ASN A 280 5.95 3.69 -6.22
C ASN A 280 7.01 3.97 -5.15
N LEU A 281 6.77 4.95 -4.29
CA LEU A 281 7.66 5.31 -3.18
C LEU A 281 7.59 4.33 -1.99
N GLN A 282 6.52 3.53 -1.90
CA GLN A 282 6.33 2.57 -0.80
C GLN A 282 7.23 1.32 -0.92
N ASN A 283 7.84 1.11 -2.08
CA ASN A 283 8.68 -0.05 -2.34
C ASN A 283 10.20 0.25 -2.28
N ILE A 284 10.61 1.44 -1.85
CA ILE A 284 12.03 1.79 -1.66
C ILE A 284 12.62 0.84 -0.61
N PRO A 285 13.69 0.08 -0.95
CA PRO A 285 14.22 -0.96 -0.06
C PRO A 285 14.78 -0.38 1.24
N THR A 286 14.36 -0.95 2.38
CA THR A 286 14.82 -0.52 3.72
C THR A 286 15.70 -1.56 4.41
N ARG A 287 15.69 -2.82 3.95
CA ARG A 287 16.45 -3.91 4.57
C ARG A 287 17.93 -3.91 4.19
N MET A 288 18.25 -3.45 2.99
CA MET A 288 19.62 -3.37 2.47
C MET A 288 20.19 -2.00 2.77
N GLU A 289 21.46 -1.94 3.14
CA GLU A 289 22.14 -0.67 3.41
C GLU A 289 22.15 0.27 2.21
N LEU A 290 22.46 -0.25 1.00
CA LEU A 290 22.43 0.53 -0.25
C LEU A 290 21.01 1.00 -0.58
N GLY A 291 19.99 0.18 -0.32
CA GLY A 291 18.60 0.60 -0.48
C GLY A 291 18.21 1.73 0.47
N ARG A 292 18.67 1.66 1.72
CA ARG A 292 18.49 2.76 2.69
C ARG A 292 19.23 4.03 2.26
N LYS A 293 20.46 3.90 1.73
CA LYS A 293 21.24 5.04 1.21
C LYS A 293 20.50 5.82 0.13
N LEU A 294 19.67 5.15 -0.69
CA LEU A 294 18.82 5.82 -1.67
C LEU A 294 17.88 6.86 -1.02
N ARG A 295 17.44 6.65 0.22
CA ARG A 295 16.60 7.62 0.92
C ARG A 295 17.29 8.97 1.18
N LYS A 296 18.62 9.05 1.08
CA LYS A 296 19.37 10.31 1.24
C LYS A 296 19.08 11.33 0.15
N VAL A 297 18.76 10.85 -1.06
CA VAL A 297 18.45 11.74 -2.18
C VAL A 297 17.12 12.49 -2.02
N PHE A 298 16.22 11.98 -1.16
CA PHE A 298 14.98 12.69 -0.82
C PHE A 298 15.26 13.67 0.31
N LYS A 299 15.15 14.94 0.01
CA LYS A 299 15.49 16.06 0.92
C LYS A 299 14.28 16.99 1.06
N PRO A 300 14.16 17.70 2.19
CA PRO A 300 13.21 18.80 2.30
C PRO A 300 13.70 20.03 1.51
N GLU A 301 12.82 20.97 1.24
CA GLU A 301 13.20 22.28 0.72
C GLU A 301 14.12 23.04 1.68
N GLN A 302 14.81 24.05 1.17
CA GLN A 302 15.67 24.90 2.00
C GLN A 302 14.87 25.59 3.10
N GLY A 303 15.31 25.46 4.35
CA GLY A 303 14.63 25.97 5.54
C GLY A 303 13.59 25.02 6.12
N TYR A 304 13.48 23.82 5.54
CA TYR A 304 12.63 22.73 6.06
C TYR A 304 13.47 21.56 6.54
N ILE A 305 12.85 20.70 7.33
CA ILE A 305 13.36 19.44 7.84
C ILE A 305 12.29 18.37 7.69
N PHE A 306 12.65 17.12 7.54
CA PHE A 306 11.68 16.03 7.62
C PHE A 306 11.39 15.66 9.07
N VAL A 307 10.11 15.49 9.39
CA VAL A 307 9.62 14.79 10.57
C VAL A 307 8.97 13.50 10.08
N ASP A 308 9.56 12.38 10.46
CA ASP A 308 9.07 11.02 10.17
C ASP A 308 8.41 10.45 11.41
N ALA A 309 7.30 9.77 11.24
CA ALA A 309 6.64 9.07 12.34
C ALA A 309 6.15 7.70 11.90
N ASP A 310 6.52 6.68 12.67
CA ASP A 310 6.22 5.27 12.39
C ASP A 310 5.52 4.64 13.60
N TYR A 311 4.45 3.89 13.34
CA TYR A 311 3.77 3.14 14.41
C TYR A 311 4.62 1.95 14.87
N SER A 312 4.87 1.88 16.16
CA SER A 312 5.52 0.73 16.77
C SER A 312 4.58 -0.47 16.83
N GLN A 313 4.78 -1.43 15.92
CA GLN A 313 4.12 -2.76 15.89
C GLN A 313 2.58 -2.69 15.87
N ILE A 314 2.00 -1.79 15.09
CA ILE A 314 0.55 -1.53 15.08
C ILE A 314 -0.28 -2.81 14.85
N GLU A 315 0.12 -3.70 13.94
CA GLU A 315 -0.64 -4.92 13.65
C GLU A 315 -0.69 -5.88 14.85
N LEU A 316 0.40 -5.99 15.63
CA LEU A 316 0.41 -6.81 16.84
C LEU A 316 -0.42 -6.18 17.97
N ARG A 317 -0.44 -4.85 18.07
CA ARG A 317 -1.29 -4.12 19.02
C ARG A 317 -2.78 -4.26 18.67
N VAL A 318 -3.12 -4.19 17.40
CA VAL A 318 -4.48 -4.49 16.90
C VAL A 318 -4.85 -5.95 17.18
N LEU A 319 -3.95 -6.90 16.93
CA LEU A 319 -4.17 -8.31 17.26
C LEU A 319 -4.43 -8.51 18.75
N ALA A 320 -3.62 -7.91 19.63
CA ALA A 320 -3.81 -7.98 21.09
C ALA A 320 -5.20 -7.47 21.51
N HIS A 321 -5.64 -6.36 20.90
CA HIS A 321 -6.95 -5.79 21.16
C HIS A 321 -8.10 -6.70 20.71
N ILE A 322 -8.06 -7.18 19.45
CA ILE A 322 -9.13 -7.98 18.85
C ILE A 322 -9.21 -9.37 19.50
N SER A 323 -8.07 -10.04 19.68
CA SER A 323 -8.01 -11.36 20.29
C SER A 323 -8.29 -11.36 21.80
N LYS A 324 -8.19 -10.18 22.42
CA LYS A 324 -8.30 -10.01 23.89
C LYS A 324 -7.32 -10.91 24.68
N ASP A 325 -6.21 -11.27 24.06
CA ASP A 325 -5.19 -12.09 24.69
C ASP A 325 -4.54 -11.37 25.86
N LYS A 326 -4.68 -11.93 27.06
CA LYS A 326 -4.23 -11.30 28.30
C LYS A 326 -2.72 -11.11 28.35
N ASN A 327 -1.96 -12.14 27.93
CA ASN A 327 -0.50 -12.10 27.98
C ASN A 327 0.06 -11.05 27.01
N MET A 328 -0.53 -10.96 25.82
CA MET A 328 -0.11 -9.96 24.83
C MET A 328 -0.49 -8.53 25.26
N ILE A 329 -1.68 -8.35 25.84
CA ILE A 329 -2.13 -7.06 26.37
C ILE A 329 -1.20 -6.61 27.51
N GLU A 330 -0.90 -7.48 28.46
CA GLU A 330 -0.03 -7.19 29.60
C GLU A 330 1.38 -6.80 29.15
N ALA A 331 1.96 -7.56 28.21
CA ALA A 331 3.27 -7.26 27.65
C ALA A 331 3.33 -5.86 27.00
N PHE A 332 2.31 -5.49 26.20
CA PHE A 332 2.26 -4.17 25.59
C PHE A 332 2.00 -3.05 26.60
N CYS A 333 1.16 -3.26 27.62
CA CYS A 333 0.90 -2.27 28.66
C CYS A 333 2.13 -2.02 29.55
N ASN A 334 2.94 -3.07 29.76
CA ASN A 334 4.20 -2.97 30.52
C ASN A 334 5.39 -2.51 29.67
N ASN A 335 5.16 -2.21 28.37
CA ASN A 335 6.20 -1.86 27.41
C ASN A 335 7.31 -2.91 27.27
N GLU A 336 6.95 -4.19 27.37
CA GLU A 336 7.87 -5.32 27.21
C GLU A 336 8.15 -5.61 25.74
N ASP A 337 9.34 -6.16 25.44
CA ASP A 337 9.69 -6.61 24.09
C ASP A 337 8.93 -7.89 23.73
N ILE A 338 7.82 -7.76 23.01
CA ILE A 338 6.96 -8.87 22.60
C ILE A 338 7.71 -9.93 21.77
N HIS A 339 8.76 -9.53 21.03
CA HIS A 339 9.55 -10.47 20.24
C HIS A 339 10.54 -11.25 21.12
N ALA A 340 11.12 -10.61 22.12
CA ALA A 340 11.97 -11.29 23.11
C ALA A 340 11.13 -12.23 23.99
N GLN A 341 9.95 -11.80 24.42
CA GLN A 341 8.99 -12.64 25.15
C GLN A 341 8.56 -13.88 24.34
N ALA A 342 8.29 -13.69 23.04
CA ALA A 342 7.97 -14.80 22.15
C ALA A 342 9.18 -15.74 21.99
N ALA A 343 10.40 -15.19 21.79
CA ALA A 343 11.63 -15.97 21.68
C ALA A 343 11.87 -16.85 22.91
N SER A 344 11.80 -16.26 24.09
CA SER A 344 11.95 -16.97 25.37
C SER A 344 11.05 -18.20 25.44
N LYS A 345 9.80 -18.08 25.02
CA LYS A 345 8.82 -19.18 25.06
C LYS A 345 8.98 -20.17 23.92
N VAL A 346 9.12 -19.68 22.69
CA VAL A 346 9.22 -20.52 21.49
C VAL A 346 10.51 -21.34 21.47
N PHE A 347 11.62 -20.80 22.02
CA PHE A 347 12.90 -21.50 22.08
C PHE A 347 13.20 -22.12 23.44
N ASN A 348 12.31 -21.86 24.42
CA ASN A 348 12.43 -22.36 25.80
C ASN A 348 13.77 -21.96 26.48
N ILE A 349 14.08 -20.66 26.40
CA ILE A 349 15.26 -20.03 26.99
C ILE A 349 14.85 -18.89 27.94
N PRO A 350 15.62 -18.60 28.99
CA PRO A 350 15.37 -17.44 29.84
C PRO A 350 15.34 -16.14 29.04
N LEU A 351 14.50 -15.18 29.45
CA LEU A 351 14.33 -13.92 28.72
C LEU A 351 15.65 -13.14 28.61
N GLU A 352 16.46 -13.18 29.65
CA GLU A 352 17.76 -12.52 29.77
C GLU A 352 18.82 -13.13 28.83
N GLU A 353 18.62 -14.37 28.38
CA GLU A 353 19.54 -15.10 27.51
C GLU A 353 19.11 -14.99 26.02
N VAL A 354 17.98 -14.32 25.71
CA VAL A 354 17.51 -14.16 24.34
C VAL A 354 18.48 -13.34 23.51
N THR A 355 19.10 -13.97 22.54
CA THR A 355 20.02 -13.31 21.61
C THR A 355 19.27 -12.48 20.55
N LYS A 356 19.98 -11.56 19.86
CA LYS A 356 19.43 -10.82 18.73
C LYS A 356 18.94 -11.71 17.59
N GLU A 357 19.61 -12.84 17.37
CA GLU A 357 19.23 -13.81 16.35
C GLU A 357 17.91 -14.50 16.70
N GLU A 358 17.76 -14.98 17.92
CA GLU A 358 16.53 -15.61 18.41
C GLU A 358 15.36 -14.64 18.45
N ARG A 359 15.60 -13.40 18.87
CA ARG A 359 14.61 -12.32 18.80
C ARG A 359 14.16 -12.08 17.35
N THR A 360 15.08 -12.09 16.39
CA THR A 360 14.76 -11.93 14.95
C THR A 360 13.97 -13.11 14.41
N LYS A 361 14.32 -14.35 14.80
CA LYS A 361 13.54 -15.54 14.47
C LYS A 361 12.14 -15.49 15.08
N ALA A 362 12.00 -15.08 16.32
CA ALA A 362 10.71 -14.92 16.97
C ALA A 362 9.87 -13.79 16.35
N LYS A 363 10.49 -12.71 15.87
CA LYS A 363 9.82 -11.69 15.07
C LYS A 363 9.19 -12.32 13.82
N ALA A 364 9.90 -13.20 13.12
CA ALA A 364 9.37 -13.92 11.97
C ALA A 364 8.20 -14.87 12.36
N VAL A 365 8.27 -15.52 13.52
CA VAL A 365 7.17 -16.34 14.07
C VAL A 365 5.94 -15.46 14.36
N ASN A 366 6.11 -14.35 15.08
CA ASN A 366 5.02 -13.43 15.44
C ASN A 366 4.27 -12.95 14.19
N PHE A 367 4.99 -12.39 13.23
CA PHE A 367 4.37 -11.92 11.98
C PHE A 367 3.84 -13.07 11.13
N GLY A 368 4.58 -14.16 11.05
CA GLY A 368 4.14 -15.34 10.30
C GLY A 368 2.78 -15.85 10.80
N ILE A 369 2.58 -15.94 12.11
CA ILE A 369 1.31 -16.39 12.70
C ILE A 369 0.19 -15.38 12.39
N VAL A 370 0.44 -14.07 12.55
CA VAL A 370 -0.54 -13.03 12.19
C VAL A 370 -1.00 -13.16 10.73
N TYR A 371 -0.08 -13.51 9.83
CA TYR A 371 -0.39 -13.73 8.41
C TYR A 371 -0.84 -15.17 8.07
N GLY A 372 -1.03 -16.02 9.07
CA GLY A 372 -1.49 -17.40 8.89
C GLY A 372 -0.47 -18.29 8.18
N ILE A 373 0.83 -18.12 8.49
CA ILE A 373 1.89 -18.93 7.91
C ILE A 373 1.69 -20.43 8.21
N SER A 374 1.96 -21.27 7.23
CA SER A 374 1.95 -22.72 7.44
C SER A 374 3.26 -23.19 8.11
N GLU A 375 3.23 -24.36 8.74
CA GLU A 375 4.42 -25.01 9.27
C GLU A 375 5.52 -25.22 8.21
N PHE A 376 5.13 -25.40 6.96
CA PHE A 376 6.07 -25.48 5.83
C PHE A 376 6.72 -24.13 5.56
N GLY A 377 5.92 -23.05 5.42
CA GLY A 377 6.44 -21.70 5.15
C GLY A 377 7.33 -21.20 6.29
N LEU A 378 6.93 -21.43 7.54
CA LEU A 378 7.76 -21.06 8.71
C LEU A 378 9.05 -21.86 8.75
N GLY A 379 9.00 -23.15 8.43
CA GLY A 379 10.19 -24.00 8.35
C GLY A 379 11.20 -23.52 7.31
N GLU A 380 10.74 -23.16 6.12
CA GLU A 380 11.58 -22.55 5.06
C GLU A 380 12.20 -21.21 5.53
N GLN A 381 11.39 -20.35 6.15
CA GLN A 381 11.84 -19.03 6.60
C GLN A 381 12.88 -19.07 7.72
N LEU A 382 12.76 -20.03 8.63
CA LEU A 382 13.66 -20.18 9.77
C LEU A 382 14.82 -21.18 9.52
N GLY A 383 14.82 -21.88 8.39
CA GLY A 383 15.79 -22.93 8.11
C GLY A 383 15.65 -24.16 9.02
N VAL A 384 14.44 -24.47 9.50
CA VAL A 384 14.17 -25.59 10.40
C VAL A 384 13.24 -26.63 9.76
N SER A 385 13.21 -27.85 10.32
CA SER A 385 12.29 -28.88 9.84
C SER A 385 10.83 -28.46 10.04
N ARG A 386 9.94 -28.96 9.16
CA ARG A 386 8.48 -28.73 9.26
C ARG A 386 7.95 -29.13 10.65
N LYS A 387 8.45 -30.22 11.25
CA LYS A 387 8.07 -30.66 12.58
C LYS A 387 8.44 -29.60 13.62
N LYS A 388 9.64 -29.06 13.56
CA LYS A 388 10.11 -28.02 14.49
C LYS A 388 9.33 -26.71 14.32
N ALA A 389 9.03 -26.30 13.09
CA ALA A 389 8.18 -25.14 12.82
C ALA A 389 6.77 -25.31 13.39
N LYS A 390 6.20 -26.53 13.29
CA LYS A 390 4.90 -26.85 13.92
C LYS A 390 4.95 -26.72 15.44
N GLU A 391 5.99 -27.27 16.09
CA GLU A 391 6.19 -27.12 17.54
C GLU A 391 6.26 -25.64 17.95
N TYR A 392 6.94 -24.79 17.18
CA TYR A 392 7.02 -23.35 17.45
C TYR A 392 5.65 -22.64 17.34
N ILE A 393 4.85 -22.97 16.32
CA ILE A 393 3.49 -22.45 16.18
C ILE A 393 2.62 -22.88 17.35
N GLU A 394 2.67 -24.15 17.75
CA GLU A 394 1.90 -24.71 18.87
C GLU A 394 2.27 -24.02 20.19
N GLN A 395 3.57 -23.93 20.52
CA GLN A 395 4.06 -23.24 21.72
C GLN A 395 3.65 -21.76 21.77
N TYR A 396 3.70 -21.07 20.63
CA TYR A 396 3.24 -19.70 20.54
C TYR A 396 1.74 -19.57 20.83
N LEU A 397 0.91 -20.39 20.18
CA LEU A 397 -0.55 -20.37 20.34
C LEU A 397 -1.00 -20.86 21.72
N ASP A 398 -0.24 -21.71 22.37
CA ASP A 398 -0.50 -22.13 23.76
C ASP A 398 -0.19 -21.01 24.76
N LYS A 399 0.86 -20.20 24.51
CA LYS A 399 1.13 -19.00 25.30
C LYS A 399 0.06 -17.93 25.09
N TYR A 400 -0.33 -17.71 23.83
CA TYR A 400 -1.29 -16.69 23.42
C TYR A 400 -2.63 -17.34 23.04
N SER A 401 -3.29 -17.92 24.05
CA SER A 401 -4.52 -18.71 23.85
C SER A 401 -5.68 -17.88 23.27
N GLY A 402 -5.75 -16.59 23.58
CA GLY A 402 -6.73 -15.68 23.01
C GLY A 402 -6.54 -15.49 21.51
N ILE A 403 -5.30 -15.54 21.02
CA ILE A 403 -5.02 -15.49 19.58
C ILE A 403 -5.51 -16.77 18.90
N LYS A 404 -5.25 -17.94 19.52
CA LYS A 404 -5.71 -19.24 19.00
C LYS A 404 -7.24 -19.29 18.87
N GLU A 405 -7.95 -18.81 19.90
CA GLU A 405 -9.41 -18.70 19.91
C GLU A 405 -9.90 -17.75 18.81
N PHE A 406 -9.33 -16.55 18.74
CA PHE A 406 -9.66 -15.58 17.68
C PHE A 406 -9.48 -16.17 16.28
N MET A 407 -8.35 -16.80 15.99
CA MET A 407 -8.05 -17.39 14.69
C MET A 407 -9.06 -18.47 14.28
N THR A 408 -9.49 -19.27 15.24
CA THR A 408 -10.49 -20.33 15.00
C THR A 408 -11.87 -19.70 14.73
N ASN A 409 -12.31 -18.81 15.61
CA ASN A 409 -13.64 -18.22 15.56
C ASN A 409 -13.84 -17.35 14.32
N ILE A 410 -12.85 -16.52 13.96
CA ILE A 410 -12.97 -15.61 12.81
C ILE A 410 -13.11 -16.36 11.48
N VAL A 411 -12.49 -17.53 11.33
CA VAL A 411 -12.62 -18.36 10.13
C VAL A 411 -14.03 -18.93 10.01
N GLU A 412 -14.59 -19.47 11.11
CA GLU A 412 -15.95 -20.02 11.12
C GLU A 412 -17.01 -18.91 10.93
N GLU A 413 -16.86 -17.78 11.60
CA GLU A 413 -17.75 -16.63 11.40
C GLU A 413 -17.71 -16.11 9.95
N THR A 414 -16.51 -16.01 9.37
CA THR A 414 -16.35 -15.57 7.97
C THR A 414 -16.96 -16.56 7.00
N LYS A 415 -16.86 -17.86 7.27
CA LYS A 415 -17.46 -18.91 6.44
C LYS A 415 -18.99 -18.84 6.45
N GLU A 416 -19.58 -18.52 7.60
CA GLU A 416 -21.02 -18.34 7.76
C GLU A 416 -21.51 -17.06 7.08
N LYS A 417 -20.90 -15.90 7.43
CA LYS A 417 -21.28 -14.57 6.92
C LYS A 417 -20.93 -14.37 5.44
N GLY A 418 -19.85 -15.01 4.95
CA GLY A 418 -19.28 -14.82 3.62
C GLY A 418 -18.32 -13.66 3.50
N TYR A 419 -18.10 -12.90 4.56
CA TYR A 419 -17.18 -11.76 4.63
C TYR A 419 -16.56 -11.62 6.02
N VAL A 420 -15.47 -10.86 6.09
CA VAL A 420 -14.81 -10.44 7.32
C VAL A 420 -14.74 -8.92 7.38
N GLU A 421 -14.69 -8.33 8.58
CA GLU A 421 -14.71 -6.89 8.81
C GLU A 421 -13.54 -6.41 9.67
N THR A 422 -13.13 -5.16 9.46
CA THR A 422 -12.26 -4.41 10.40
C THR A 422 -13.08 -3.83 11.56
N LEU A 423 -12.41 -3.20 12.55
CA LEU A 423 -13.08 -2.46 13.64
C LEU A 423 -13.91 -1.28 13.13
N TYR A 424 -13.66 -0.81 11.90
CA TYR A 424 -14.38 0.29 11.26
C TYR A 424 -15.38 -0.18 10.19
N HIS A 425 -15.79 -1.49 10.24
CA HIS A 425 -16.76 -2.09 9.32
C HIS A 425 -16.35 -2.10 7.85
N ARG A 426 -15.04 -2.06 7.57
CA ARG A 426 -14.53 -2.34 6.22
C ARG A 426 -14.70 -3.82 5.93
N ARG A 427 -15.50 -4.15 4.93
CA ARG A 427 -15.80 -5.53 4.54
C ARG A 427 -14.85 -6.05 3.48
N ARG A 428 -14.49 -7.31 3.62
CA ARG A 428 -13.85 -8.11 2.59
C ARG A 428 -14.59 -9.43 2.43
N TYR A 429 -15.12 -9.68 1.24
CA TYR A 429 -15.75 -10.96 0.94
C TYR A 429 -14.70 -12.05 0.76
N VAL A 430 -14.98 -13.26 1.27
CA VAL A 430 -14.05 -14.40 1.27
C VAL A 430 -14.75 -15.65 0.71
N PRO A 431 -15.13 -15.65 -0.58
CA PRO A 431 -15.78 -16.79 -1.22
C PRO A 431 -14.90 -18.04 -1.22
N GLU A 432 -13.58 -17.90 -1.11
CA GLU A 432 -12.60 -18.98 -1.06
C GLU A 432 -12.88 -19.99 0.05
N LEU A 433 -13.44 -19.58 1.17
CA LEU A 433 -13.78 -20.47 2.28
C LEU A 433 -14.84 -21.53 1.93
N LYS A 434 -15.65 -21.26 0.90
CA LYS A 434 -16.69 -22.20 0.40
C LYS A 434 -16.20 -23.06 -0.77
N SER A 435 -14.93 -22.93 -1.17
CA SER A 435 -14.36 -23.71 -2.30
C SER A 435 -14.21 -25.19 -1.97
N ASN A 436 -14.43 -26.05 -2.95
CA ASN A 436 -14.13 -27.48 -2.83
C ASN A 436 -12.62 -27.78 -2.83
N ASN A 437 -11.79 -26.85 -3.33
CA ASN A 437 -10.34 -27.00 -3.36
C ASN A 437 -9.75 -26.67 -1.98
N TYR A 438 -9.04 -27.61 -1.38
CA TYR A 438 -8.40 -27.46 -0.07
C TYR A 438 -7.43 -26.29 0.00
N MET A 439 -6.57 -26.10 -1.03
CA MET A 439 -5.59 -25.01 -1.05
C MET A 439 -6.26 -23.63 -1.11
N VAL A 440 -7.37 -23.53 -1.86
CA VAL A 440 -8.16 -22.30 -1.95
C VAL A 440 -8.84 -22.01 -0.61
N ARG A 441 -9.40 -23.02 0.07
CA ARG A 441 -9.96 -22.83 1.43
C ARG A 441 -8.90 -22.39 2.44
N GLN A 442 -7.70 -22.98 2.38
CA GLN A 442 -6.59 -22.55 3.26
C GLN A 442 -6.18 -21.10 2.99
N PHE A 443 -6.19 -20.68 1.74
CA PHE A 443 -5.97 -19.27 1.39
C PHE A 443 -7.08 -18.38 1.97
N GLY A 444 -8.35 -18.76 1.82
CA GLY A 444 -9.49 -18.06 2.41
C GLY A 444 -9.38 -17.93 3.93
N GLY A 445 -8.92 -18.99 4.62
CA GLY A 445 -8.65 -18.96 6.07
C GLY A 445 -7.61 -17.90 6.46
N ARG A 446 -6.50 -17.81 5.72
CA ARG A 446 -5.50 -16.75 5.94
C ARG A 446 -6.05 -15.36 5.69
N VAL A 447 -6.87 -15.19 4.65
CA VAL A 447 -7.55 -13.92 4.37
C VAL A 447 -8.46 -13.51 5.51
N ALA A 448 -9.25 -14.43 6.05
CA ALA A 448 -10.15 -14.19 7.18
C ALA A 448 -9.41 -13.77 8.45
N MET A 449 -8.28 -14.41 8.76
CA MET A 449 -7.46 -14.09 9.94
C MET A 449 -6.73 -12.75 9.82
N ASN A 450 -6.17 -12.45 8.63
CA ASN A 450 -5.32 -11.29 8.42
C ASN A 450 -6.12 -9.98 8.21
N THR A 451 -7.26 -10.05 7.51
CA THR A 451 -8.01 -8.84 7.12
C THR A 451 -8.43 -7.95 8.30
N PRO A 452 -8.95 -8.45 9.44
CA PRO A 452 -9.32 -7.61 10.58
C PRO A 452 -8.11 -6.87 11.16
N ILE A 453 -6.94 -7.48 11.14
CA ILE A 453 -5.70 -6.95 11.73
C ILE A 453 -5.11 -5.89 10.81
N GLN A 454 -4.75 -6.30 9.59
CA GLN A 454 -4.11 -5.41 8.61
C GLN A 454 -5.04 -4.28 8.16
N GLY A 455 -6.33 -4.60 7.96
CA GLY A 455 -7.31 -3.59 7.56
C GLY A 455 -7.58 -2.56 8.66
N THR A 456 -7.69 -2.99 9.92
CA THR A 456 -7.83 -2.04 11.04
C THR A 456 -6.59 -1.18 11.21
N ALA A 457 -5.38 -1.74 11.07
CA ALA A 457 -4.15 -0.95 11.09
C ALA A 457 -4.14 0.10 9.96
N ALA A 458 -4.59 -0.26 8.76
CA ALA A 458 -4.73 0.68 7.65
C ALA A 458 -5.78 1.78 7.93
N ASP A 459 -6.91 1.43 8.54
CA ASP A 459 -7.95 2.41 8.91
C ASP A 459 -7.43 3.38 9.99
N ILE A 460 -6.69 2.89 11.00
CA ILE A 460 -6.04 3.73 12.01
C ILE A 460 -5.05 4.69 11.36
N MET A 461 -4.18 4.23 10.46
CA MET A 461 -3.24 5.08 9.73
C MET A 461 -3.96 6.16 8.92
N LYS A 462 -5.05 5.84 8.24
CA LYS A 462 -5.85 6.81 7.49
C LYS A 462 -6.43 7.91 8.38
N ILE A 463 -6.96 7.54 9.54
CA ILE A 463 -7.49 8.51 10.52
C ILE A 463 -6.35 9.38 11.05
N ALA A 464 -5.18 8.79 11.37
CA ALA A 464 -4.01 9.55 11.80
C ALA A 464 -3.59 10.59 10.75
N MET A 465 -3.53 10.21 9.47
CA MET A 465 -3.21 11.12 8.36
C MET A 465 -4.23 12.27 8.27
N ILE A 466 -5.53 11.98 8.39
CA ILE A 466 -6.58 12.99 8.37
C ILE A 466 -6.42 13.95 9.55
N ASN A 467 -6.19 13.44 10.75
CA ASN A 467 -6.03 14.23 11.96
C ASN A 467 -4.79 15.14 11.87
N VAL A 468 -3.64 14.58 11.49
CA VAL A 468 -2.39 15.35 11.31
C VAL A 468 -2.60 16.46 10.27
N TYR A 469 -3.15 16.14 9.09
CA TYR A 469 -3.43 17.12 8.04
C TYR A 469 -4.33 18.26 8.53
N ASN A 470 -5.42 17.93 9.21
CA ASN A 470 -6.34 18.92 9.75
C ASN A 470 -5.68 19.78 10.83
N LYS A 471 -4.88 19.18 11.73
CA LYS A 471 -4.16 19.93 12.79
C LYS A 471 -3.12 20.88 12.22
N LEU A 472 -2.39 20.49 11.18
CA LEU A 472 -1.47 21.40 10.48
C LEU A 472 -2.22 22.61 9.91
N LYS A 473 -3.37 22.38 9.26
CA LYS A 473 -4.24 23.45 8.70
C LYS A 473 -4.86 24.33 9.79
N GLU A 474 -5.43 23.75 10.85
CA GLU A 474 -6.06 24.47 11.97
C GLU A 474 -5.06 25.41 12.69
N ASN A 475 -3.81 25.01 12.79
CA ASN A 475 -2.75 25.82 13.39
C ASN A 475 -2.08 26.77 12.38
N ASN A 476 -2.53 26.83 11.14
CA ASN A 476 -1.96 27.64 10.05
C ASN A 476 -0.46 27.38 9.83
N LEU A 477 -0.01 26.13 10.02
CA LEU A 477 1.38 25.73 9.80
C LEU A 477 1.67 25.62 8.30
N LYS A 478 2.91 25.91 7.92
CA LYS A 478 3.42 25.76 6.56
C LYS A 478 3.91 24.34 6.28
N SER A 479 4.06 23.54 7.32
CA SER A 479 4.45 22.14 7.26
C SER A 479 3.40 21.29 6.57
N LYS A 480 3.82 20.27 5.80
CA LYS A 480 2.95 19.50 4.89
C LYS A 480 3.19 18.01 5.02
N LEU A 481 2.14 17.23 5.16
CA LEU A 481 2.18 15.78 5.02
C LEU A 481 2.42 15.44 3.53
N ILE A 482 3.50 14.72 3.20
CA ILE A 482 3.93 14.53 1.81
C ILE A 482 4.02 13.06 1.37
N VAL A 483 4.33 12.13 2.29
CA VAL A 483 4.47 10.70 1.96
C VAL A 483 3.85 9.85 3.05
N GLN A 484 3.32 8.70 2.66
CA GLN A 484 2.89 7.62 3.54
C GLN A 484 3.46 6.29 3.03
N VAL A 485 4.10 5.51 3.90
CA VAL A 485 4.68 4.20 3.60
C VAL A 485 4.29 3.21 4.70
N HIS A 486 3.41 2.26 4.39
CA HIS A 486 2.91 1.25 5.33
C HIS A 486 2.30 1.84 6.61
N ASP A 487 3.06 1.90 7.69
CA ASP A 487 2.74 2.44 9.02
C ASP A 487 3.53 3.74 9.37
N GLU A 488 4.19 4.31 8.37
CA GLU A 488 5.03 5.51 8.42
C GLU A 488 4.37 6.69 7.70
N ILE A 489 4.48 7.90 8.24
CA ILE A 489 4.16 9.17 7.57
C ILE A 489 5.34 10.11 7.62
N LEU A 490 5.53 10.87 6.53
CA LEU A 490 6.60 11.86 6.39
C LEU A 490 6.00 13.25 6.22
N VAL A 491 6.41 14.19 7.07
CA VAL A 491 5.99 15.59 7.04
C VAL A 491 7.19 16.47 6.68
N GLU A 492 7.09 17.22 5.59
CA GLU A 492 8.02 18.29 5.26
C GLU A 492 7.70 19.49 6.15
N THR A 493 8.59 19.80 7.08
CA THR A 493 8.33 20.64 8.24
C THR A 493 9.21 21.88 8.20
N LEU A 494 8.62 23.08 8.27
CA LEU A 494 9.39 24.31 8.43
C LEU A 494 10.19 24.25 9.75
N GLU A 495 11.50 24.53 9.71
CA GLU A 495 12.37 24.36 10.89
C GLU A 495 11.86 25.06 12.15
N SER A 496 11.23 26.23 12.00
CA SER A 496 10.62 26.96 13.13
C SER A 496 9.38 26.30 13.72
N GLU A 497 8.74 25.38 12.98
CA GLU A 497 7.52 24.68 13.39
C GLU A 497 7.82 23.26 13.95
N LYS A 498 9.07 22.83 13.89
CA LYS A 498 9.50 21.46 14.12
C LYS A 498 8.97 20.83 15.41
N GLU A 499 9.17 21.47 16.54
CA GLU A 499 8.73 20.91 17.82
C GLU A 499 7.21 20.79 17.93
N GLN A 500 6.50 21.79 17.39
CA GLN A 500 5.03 21.74 17.34
C GLN A 500 4.53 20.61 16.43
N VAL A 501 5.14 20.43 15.26
CA VAL A 501 4.79 19.36 14.31
C VAL A 501 5.06 17.98 14.90
N LYS A 502 6.23 17.77 15.54
CA LYS A 502 6.56 16.52 16.23
C LYS A 502 5.52 16.17 17.29
N GLN A 503 5.09 17.16 18.09
CA GLN A 503 4.05 16.96 19.09
C GLN A 503 2.71 16.61 18.44
N ILE A 504 2.26 17.37 17.42
CA ILE A 504 1.00 17.11 16.71
C ILE A 504 1.01 15.69 16.12
N VAL A 505 2.04 15.32 15.38
CA VAL A 505 2.13 14.02 14.72
C VAL A 505 2.06 12.89 15.75
N LYS A 506 2.81 12.99 16.83
CA LYS A 506 2.81 11.99 17.90
C LYS A 506 1.44 11.87 18.56
N GLU A 507 0.85 12.98 18.98
CA GLU A 507 -0.45 12.99 19.66
C GLU A 507 -1.56 12.46 18.77
N GLU A 508 -1.63 12.89 17.50
CA GLU A 508 -2.68 12.49 16.58
C GLU A 508 -2.53 11.02 16.13
N MET A 509 -1.32 10.47 16.08
CA MET A 509 -1.11 9.05 15.81
C MET A 509 -1.44 8.19 17.05
N GLU A 510 -1.00 8.57 18.23
CA GLU A 510 -1.19 7.75 19.44
C GLU A 510 -2.64 7.75 19.95
N ASN A 511 -3.43 8.80 19.66
CA ASN A 511 -4.80 8.99 20.15
C ASN A 511 -5.91 8.71 19.13
N VAL A 512 -5.61 8.10 18.00
CA VAL A 512 -6.61 7.78 16.95
C VAL A 512 -7.79 6.96 17.50
N ILE A 513 -7.49 5.96 18.30
CA ILE A 513 -8.47 5.04 18.89
C ILE A 513 -7.99 4.54 20.24
N LYS A 514 -8.91 4.33 21.15
CA LYS A 514 -8.64 3.71 22.45
C LYS A 514 -8.68 2.18 22.32
N LEU A 515 -7.54 1.55 22.14
CA LEU A 515 -7.39 0.11 22.20
C LEU A 515 -7.19 -0.37 23.65
N LYS A 516 -7.14 -1.70 23.86
CA LYS A 516 -6.77 -2.31 25.15
C LYS A 516 -5.28 -2.20 25.46
N VAL A 517 -4.50 -1.78 24.48
CA VAL A 517 -3.06 -1.54 24.54
C VAL A 517 -2.79 -0.13 24.01
N PRO A 518 -1.74 0.56 24.47
CA PRO A 518 -1.40 1.87 23.93
C PRO A 518 -0.99 1.75 22.46
N LEU A 519 -1.34 2.74 21.64
CA LEU A 519 -0.68 2.98 20.37
C LEU A 519 0.57 3.83 20.64
N LEU A 520 1.69 3.48 20.03
CA LEU A 520 2.95 4.23 20.17
C LEU A 520 3.46 4.60 18.80
N ALA A 521 3.84 5.87 18.63
CA ALA A 521 4.48 6.40 17.43
C ALA A 521 5.90 6.85 17.78
N GLU A 522 6.88 6.33 17.06
CA GLU A 522 8.27 6.77 17.09
C GLU A 522 8.39 7.95 16.14
N VAL A 523 8.89 9.10 16.63
CA VAL A 523 8.99 10.34 15.85
C VAL A 523 10.45 10.77 15.81
N GLU A 524 11.00 10.79 14.60
CA GLU A 524 12.38 11.17 14.32
C GLU A 524 12.42 12.37 13.38
N GLU A 525 13.59 12.96 13.18
CA GLU A 525 13.80 14.11 12.31
C GLU A 525 15.11 14.01 11.53
N GLY A 526 15.18 14.61 10.35
CA GLY A 526 16.41 14.60 9.55
C GLY A 526 16.36 15.53 8.34
N TYR A 527 17.51 15.89 7.81
CA TYR A 527 17.66 16.69 6.61
C TYR A 527 17.58 15.86 5.31
N ASN A 528 17.28 14.61 5.44
CA ASN A 528 16.90 13.70 4.36
C ASN A 528 16.09 12.53 4.95
N TRP A 529 15.42 11.78 4.11
CA TRP A 529 14.56 10.67 4.56
C TRP A 529 15.34 9.51 5.20
N TYR A 530 16.66 9.39 4.95
CA TYR A 530 17.51 8.38 5.61
C TYR A 530 17.79 8.74 7.06
N GLU A 531 18.05 10.03 7.35
CA GLU A 531 18.32 10.52 8.71
C GLU A 531 17.07 10.58 9.57
N ALA A 532 15.93 10.86 8.95
CA ALA A 532 14.64 10.95 9.63
C ALA A 532 14.09 9.57 10.08
N LYS A 533 14.84 8.46 9.84
CA LYS A 533 14.38 7.11 10.18
C LYS A 533 15.43 6.25 10.85
#